data_251701ff98bd9ce2ce070f57e04d13ea
#
_entry.id   251701ff98bd9ce2ce070f57e04d13ea
#
_cell.length_a   1.000
_cell.length_b   1.000
_cell.length_c   1.000
_cell.angle_alpha   90.00
_cell.angle_beta   90.00
_cell.angle_gamma   90.00
#
_symmetry.space_group_name_H-M   'P 1'
#
loop_
_entity.id
_entity.type
_entity.pdbx_description
1 polymer ?
#
loop_
_entity_poly.entity_id
_entity_poly.type
_entity_poly.pdbx_seq_one_letter_code
_entity_poly.pdbx_strand_id
1 'polypeptide(L)'
;EMGGGSLWDVGCYPISYARTIVGEEPVEVFGWQVEGPGGSDDSLFGQMRFGNGVHAQFDSGFTSPYRSHIEIVGTEAVLNIPQTFKPGLKTELYLKRGDEIETLNIEGQELYIGEVEDMCDAVLNGTPPRISLADSRANTAVILALLESVQTGKTMAI
;
A
#
# COMPACT_ATOMS: atom_id res chain seq x y z
N GLU A 1 25.53 0.81 3.18
CA GLU A 1 24.29 0.73 3.97
C GLU A 1 23.26 1.62 3.28
N MET A 2 22.23 1.03 2.72
CA MET A 2 21.22 1.79 1.94
C MET A 2 20.03 2.25 2.79
N GLY A 3 20.06 2.13 4.09
CA GLY A 3 19.08 2.68 5.04
C GLY A 3 17.61 2.47 4.70
N GLY A 4 16.74 2.60 5.65
CA GLY A 4 15.31 2.72 5.38
C GLY A 4 14.44 1.51 5.73
N GLY A 5 14.93 0.29 5.70
CA GLY A 5 14.14 -0.92 6.06
C GLY A 5 12.98 -1.26 5.12
N SER A 6 12.23 -2.30 5.48
CA SER A 6 11.15 -2.83 4.65
C SER A 6 9.95 -1.87 4.52
N LEU A 7 9.69 -1.07 5.55
CA LEU A 7 8.60 -0.10 5.52
C LEU A 7 8.79 0.96 4.43
N TRP A 8 10.00 1.52 4.32
CA TRP A 8 10.31 2.51 3.30
C TRP A 8 10.34 1.93 1.89
N ASP A 9 10.94 0.74 1.72
CA ASP A 9 11.17 0.14 0.40
C ASP A 9 9.89 -0.48 -0.18
N VAL A 10 9.20 -1.31 0.60
CA VAL A 10 8.03 -2.04 0.12
C VAL A 10 6.74 -1.77 0.91
N GLY A 11 6.81 -1.33 2.16
CA GLY A 11 5.64 -1.00 2.97
C GLY A 11 4.92 0.27 2.53
N CYS A 12 5.61 1.17 1.83
CA CYS A 12 5.00 2.36 1.23
C CYS A 12 3.86 2.04 0.25
N TYR A 13 3.94 0.89 -0.45
CA TYR A 13 2.92 0.47 -1.41
C TYR A 13 1.58 0.08 -0.76
N PRO A 14 1.51 -0.85 0.21
CA PRO A 14 0.25 -1.18 0.86
C PRO A 14 -0.37 0.01 1.61
N ILE A 15 0.42 0.93 2.14
CA ILE A 15 -0.07 2.18 2.71
C ILE A 15 -0.78 3.01 1.63
N SER A 16 -0.13 3.25 0.51
CA SER A 16 -0.69 3.99 -0.63
C SER A 16 -1.96 3.32 -1.16
N TYR A 17 -1.97 1.99 -1.27
CA TYR A 17 -3.15 1.22 -1.68
C TYR A 17 -4.33 1.42 -0.72
N ALA A 18 -4.11 1.29 0.58
CA ALA A 18 -5.18 1.44 1.56
C ALA A 18 -5.78 2.85 1.51
N ARG A 19 -4.95 3.89 1.47
CA ARG A 19 -5.38 5.29 1.34
C ARG A 19 -6.19 5.52 0.07
N THR A 20 -5.72 4.99 -1.07
CA THR A 20 -6.40 5.10 -2.36
C THR A 20 -7.74 4.38 -2.38
N ILE A 21 -7.81 3.15 -1.86
CA ILE A 21 -9.03 2.34 -1.84
C ILE A 21 -10.08 2.94 -0.91
N VAL A 22 -9.66 3.40 0.27
CA VAL A 22 -10.57 4.01 1.26
C VAL A 22 -10.98 5.43 0.83
N GLY A 23 -10.12 6.14 0.09
CA GLY A 23 -10.36 7.51 -0.36
C GLY A 23 -10.21 8.57 0.74
N GLU A 24 -9.60 8.21 1.86
CA GLU A 24 -9.36 9.08 3.00
C GLU A 24 -7.95 8.84 3.57
N GLU A 25 -7.45 9.77 4.36
CA GLU A 25 -6.26 9.57 5.17
C GLU A 25 -6.60 8.80 6.46
N PRO A 26 -5.72 7.92 6.94
CA PRO A 26 -5.92 7.30 8.24
C PRO A 26 -5.85 8.36 9.35
N VAL A 27 -6.65 8.19 10.39
CA VAL A 27 -6.66 9.09 11.56
C VAL A 27 -5.70 8.64 12.65
N GLU A 28 -5.37 7.35 12.66
CA GLU A 28 -4.35 6.79 13.55
C GLU A 28 -3.74 5.51 13.00
N VAL A 29 -2.53 5.22 13.44
CA VAL A 29 -1.78 4.02 13.04
C VAL A 29 -1.13 3.35 14.23
N PHE A 30 -0.86 2.05 14.09
CA PHE A 30 -0.07 1.27 15.04
C PHE A 30 0.83 0.29 14.29
N GLY A 31 2.04 0.06 14.80
CA GLY A 31 2.99 -0.83 14.15
C GLY A 31 3.90 -1.61 15.10
N TRP A 32 4.36 -2.78 14.63
CA TRP A 32 5.45 -3.56 15.19
C TRP A 32 6.48 -3.83 14.12
N GLN A 33 7.74 -3.96 14.52
CA GLN A 33 8.81 -4.36 13.60
C GLN A 33 9.63 -5.52 14.15
N VAL A 34 10.28 -6.19 13.23
CA VAL A 34 11.43 -7.06 13.52
C VAL A 34 12.65 -6.33 12.99
N GLU A 35 13.53 -5.93 13.89
CA GLU A 35 14.76 -5.23 13.56
C GLU A 35 15.79 -6.19 12.98
N GLY A 36 16.40 -5.80 11.87
CA GLY A 36 17.48 -6.53 11.24
C GLY A 36 18.86 -6.16 11.82
N PRO A 37 19.91 -6.86 11.42
CA PRO A 37 21.29 -6.62 11.90
C PRO A 37 21.80 -5.20 11.65
N GLY A 38 21.21 -4.48 10.71
CA GLY A 38 21.59 -3.10 10.35
C GLY A 38 20.85 -2.02 11.15
N GLY A 39 19.96 -2.37 12.07
CA GLY A 39 19.19 -1.42 12.86
C GLY A 39 17.95 -0.85 12.15
N SER A 40 17.67 -1.31 10.92
CA SER A 40 16.41 -1.02 10.23
C SER A 40 15.45 -2.20 10.32
N ASP A 41 14.19 -1.99 9.99
CA ASP A 41 13.19 -3.05 9.98
C ASP A 41 13.44 -4.05 8.84
N ASP A 42 13.67 -5.32 9.19
CA ASP A 42 13.62 -6.45 8.26
C ASP A 42 12.19 -6.84 7.93
N SER A 43 11.26 -6.59 8.87
CA SER A 43 9.83 -6.75 8.68
C SER A 43 9.06 -5.75 9.54
N LEU A 44 7.95 -5.25 9.00
CA LEU A 44 7.03 -4.37 9.70
C LEU A 44 5.60 -4.85 9.51
N PHE A 45 4.82 -4.77 10.59
CA PHE A 45 3.38 -5.08 10.64
C PHE A 45 2.65 -3.81 11.03
N GLY A 46 1.80 -3.31 10.16
CA GLY A 46 1.11 -2.03 10.33
C GLY A 46 -0.41 -2.17 10.34
N GLN A 47 -1.05 -1.35 11.16
CA GLN A 47 -2.49 -1.16 11.21
C GLN A 47 -2.82 0.32 11.02
N MET A 48 -3.89 0.59 10.29
CA MET A 48 -4.40 1.93 10.02
C MET A 48 -5.90 1.97 10.32
N ARG A 49 -6.36 2.99 11.02
CA ARG A 49 -7.78 3.27 11.23
C ARG A 49 -8.17 4.55 10.51
N PHE A 50 -9.27 4.51 9.78
CA PHE A 50 -9.82 5.64 9.02
C PHE A 50 -11.02 6.26 9.74
N GLY A 51 -11.29 7.55 9.45
CA GLY A 51 -12.36 8.32 10.10
C GLY A 51 -13.76 7.75 9.86
N ASN A 52 -13.97 7.12 8.71
CA ASN A 52 -15.22 6.45 8.32
C ASN A 52 -15.43 5.07 8.98
N GLY A 53 -14.51 4.62 9.85
CA GLY A 53 -14.58 3.35 10.55
C GLY A 53 -13.94 2.16 9.81
N VAL A 54 -13.39 2.38 8.62
CA VAL A 54 -12.62 1.35 7.91
C VAL A 54 -11.28 1.14 8.61
N HIS A 55 -10.82 -0.11 8.59
CA HIS A 55 -9.50 -0.51 9.09
C HIS A 55 -8.73 -1.21 7.98
N ALA A 56 -7.43 -0.94 7.93
CA ALA A 56 -6.50 -1.69 7.08
C ALA A 56 -5.35 -2.25 7.91
N GLN A 57 -4.84 -3.38 7.48
CA GLN A 57 -3.64 -4.00 8.04
C GLN A 57 -2.73 -4.45 6.91
N PHE A 58 -1.45 -4.37 7.13
CA PHE A 58 -0.46 -4.85 6.16
C PHE A 58 0.78 -5.36 6.86
N ASP A 59 1.57 -6.11 6.14
CA ASP A 59 2.94 -6.39 6.52
C ASP A 59 3.88 -6.17 5.32
N SER A 60 5.12 -5.86 5.64
CA SER A 60 6.22 -5.77 4.69
C SER A 60 7.43 -6.51 5.24
N GLY A 61 8.31 -7.04 4.37
CA GLY A 61 9.50 -7.71 4.85
C GLY A 61 10.38 -8.27 3.75
N PHE A 62 11.65 -8.53 4.12
CA PHE A 62 12.68 -9.06 3.23
C PHE A 62 13.04 -10.52 3.52
N THR A 63 12.66 -11.04 4.68
CA THR A 63 13.15 -12.31 5.21
C THR A 63 12.20 -13.49 5.00
N SER A 64 11.01 -13.26 4.43
CA SER A 64 10.05 -14.30 4.07
C SER A 64 10.04 -14.57 2.56
N PRO A 65 9.57 -15.74 2.10
CA PRO A 65 9.31 -15.98 0.69
C PRO A 65 8.40 -14.91 0.10
N TYR A 66 8.62 -14.60 -1.20
CA TYR A 66 7.82 -13.57 -1.88
C TYR A 66 6.33 -13.91 -1.82
N ARG A 67 5.56 -12.94 -1.35
CA ARG A 67 4.10 -12.95 -1.36
C ARG A 67 3.61 -11.52 -1.53
N SER A 68 2.61 -11.34 -2.35
CA SER A 68 1.95 -10.05 -2.52
C SER A 68 0.51 -10.29 -2.91
N HIS A 69 -0.41 -9.93 -2.06
CA HIS A 69 -1.83 -9.97 -2.35
C HIS A 69 -2.54 -8.90 -1.53
N ILE A 70 -3.69 -8.47 -2.03
CA ILE A 70 -4.60 -7.60 -1.28
C ILE A 70 -5.95 -8.29 -1.22
N GLU A 71 -6.56 -8.24 -0.05
CA GLU A 71 -7.96 -8.60 0.16
C GLU A 71 -8.72 -7.36 0.63
N ILE A 72 -9.82 -7.04 -0.06
CA ILE A 72 -10.72 -5.95 0.28
C ILE A 72 -12.04 -6.54 0.70
N VAL A 73 -12.38 -6.38 1.98
CA VAL A 73 -13.60 -6.93 2.57
C VAL A 73 -14.66 -5.84 2.66
N GLY A 74 -15.69 -5.95 1.85
CA GLY A 74 -16.88 -5.10 1.91
C GLY A 74 -18.03 -5.78 2.63
N THR A 75 -19.16 -5.08 2.74
CA THR A 75 -20.37 -5.61 3.38
C THR A 75 -21.10 -6.67 2.54
N GLU A 76 -20.89 -6.67 1.22
CA GLU A 76 -21.61 -7.56 0.29
C GLU A 76 -20.67 -8.52 -0.44
N ALA A 77 -19.38 -8.23 -0.50
CA ALA A 77 -18.42 -9.00 -1.28
C ALA A 77 -17.00 -8.86 -0.73
N VAL A 78 -16.17 -9.82 -1.12
CA VAL A 78 -14.71 -9.79 -0.88
C VAL A 78 -14.01 -9.77 -2.24
N LEU A 79 -13.12 -8.80 -2.45
CA LEU A 79 -12.27 -8.73 -3.63
C LEU A 79 -10.85 -9.19 -3.27
N ASN A 80 -10.37 -10.22 -3.96
CA ASN A 80 -9.00 -10.70 -3.85
C ASN A 80 -8.17 -10.29 -5.06
N ILE A 81 -6.99 -9.71 -4.83
CA ILE A 81 -6.03 -9.27 -5.83
C ILE A 81 -4.72 -10.04 -5.62
N PRO A 82 -4.50 -11.18 -6.33
CA PRO A 82 -3.37 -12.06 -6.06
C PRO A 82 -2.01 -11.48 -6.47
N GLN A 83 -1.99 -10.64 -7.51
CA GLN A 83 -0.76 -10.03 -8.06
C GLN A 83 -0.89 -8.51 -8.05
N THR A 84 -0.58 -7.90 -6.91
CA THR A 84 -0.89 -6.50 -6.66
C THR A 84 0.16 -5.55 -7.23
N PHE A 85 1.45 -5.77 -6.94
CA PHE A 85 2.49 -4.76 -7.18
C PHE A 85 3.27 -4.92 -8.49
N LYS A 86 3.23 -6.10 -9.08
CA LYS A 86 3.83 -6.38 -10.39
C LYS A 86 2.88 -7.25 -11.22
N PRO A 87 1.70 -6.72 -11.56
CA PRO A 87 0.77 -7.45 -12.41
C PRO A 87 1.40 -7.64 -13.79
N GLY A 88 1.11 -8.78 -14.43
CA GLY A 88 1.47 -8.99 -15.82
C GLY A 88 0.56 -8.20 -16.77
N LEU A 89 0.78 -8.37 -18.08
CA LEU A 89 -0.11 -7.79 -19.12
C LEU A 89 -1.55 -8.30 -19.04
N LYS A 90 -1.74 -9.44 -18.37
CA LYS A 90 -3.06 -9.99 -18.03
C LYS A 90 -3.02 -10.47 -16.59
N THR A 91 -4.00 -10.07 -15.81
CA THR A 91 -4.14 -10.50 -14.43
C THR A 91 -5.61 -10.77 -14.11
N GLU A 92 -5.84 -11.57 -13.09
CA GLU A 92 -7.17 -11.94 -12.64
C GLU A 92 -7.41 -11.39 -11.23
N LEU A 93 -8.60 -10.86 -11.00
CA LEU A 93 -9.11 -10.55 -9.68
C LEU A 93 -10.30 -11.47 -9.40
N TYR A 94 -10.51 -11.80 -8.13
CA TYR A 94 -11.60 -12.70 -7.72
C TYR A 94 -12.56 -11.95 -6.81
N LEU A 95 -13.79 -11.75 -7.29
CA LEU A 95 -14.86 -11.13 -6.52
C LEU A 95 -15.80 -12.22 -5.99
N LYS A 96 -15.78 -12.39 -4.67
CA LYS A 96 -16.58 -13.40 -3.97
C LYS A 96 -17.82 -12.75 -3.35
N ARG A 97 -19.01 -13.25 -3.70
CA ARG A 97 -20.31 -12.90 -3.09
C ARG A 97 -20.97 -14.18 -2.56
N GLY A 98 -21.04 -14.34 -1.24
CA GLY A 98 -21.47 -15.61 -0.65
C GLY A 98 -20.59 -16.76 -1.10
N ASP A 99 -21.17 -17.76 -1.76
CA ASP A 99 -20.46 -18.93 -2.31
C ASP A 99 -20.05 -18.76 -3.78
N GLU A 100 -20.50 -17.69 -4.44
CA GLU A 100 -20.18 -17.40 -5.83
C GLU A 100 -18.87 -16.64 -5.96
N ILE A 101 -18.04 -17.06 -6.92
CA ILE A 101 -16.77 -16.40 -7.26
C ILE A 101 -16.83 -15.99 -8.72
N GLU A 102 -16.74 -14.69 -8.96
CA GLU A 102 -16.60 -14.08 -10.27
C GLU A 102 -15.13 -13.79 -10.54
N THR A 103 -14.61 -14.24 -11.69
CA THR A 103 -13.26 -13.91 -12.14
C THR A 103 -13.30 -12.69 -13.05
N LEU A 104 -12.63 -11.63 -12.64
CA LEU A 104 -12.47 -10.40 -13.41
C LEU A 104 -11.12 -10.43 -14.12
N ASN A 105 -11.15 -10.49 -15.46
CA ASN A 105 -9.93 -10.44 -16.27
C ASN A 105 -9.57 -8.99 -16.54
N ILE A 106 -8.36 -8.59 -16.17
CA ILE A 106 -7.83 -7.24 -16.35
C ILE A 106 -6.70 -7.29 -17.38
N GLU A 107 -6.86 -6.52 -18.44
CA GLU A 107 -5.78 -6.26 -19.39
C GLU A 107 -4.98 -5.06 -18.89
N GLY A 108 -3.68 -5.24 -18.77
CA GLY A 108 -2.73 -4.24 -18.30
C GLY A 108 -1.82 -3.75 -19.43
N GLN A 109 -0.86 -2.96 -19.06
CA GLN A 109 0.23 -2.50 -19.93
C GLN A 109 1.58 -2.82 -19.28
N GLU A 110 2.66 -2.61 -20.01
CA GLU A 110 4.01 -2.76 -19.46
C GLU A 110 4.19 -1.93 -18.20
N LEU A 111 4.84 -2.53 -17.22
CA LEU A 111 5.13 -1.91 -15.94
C LEU A 111 5.93 -0.60 -16.17
N TYR A 112 5.63 0.43 -15.41
CA TYR A 112 6.22 1.78 -15.47
C TYR A 112 5.85 2.65 -16.69
N ILE A 113 5.23 2.13 -17.75
CA ILE A 113 4.80 2.98 -18.89
C ILE A 113 3.88 4.10 -18.41
N GLY A 114 2.89 3.78 -17.56
CA GLY A 114 1.96 4.78 -17.04
C GLY A 114 2.62 5.90 -16.24
N GLU A 115 3.70 5.61 -15.52
CA GLU A 115 4.47 6.62 -14.76
C GLU A 115 5.23 7.56 -15.71
N VAL A 116 5.83 6.99 -16.77
CA VAL A 116 6.55 7.77 -17.77
C VAL A 116 5.58 8.67 -18.57
N GLU A 117 4.45 8.11 -18.99
CA GLU A 117 3.43 8.85 -19.74
C GLU A 117 2.85 10.00 -18.90
N ASP A 118 2.50 9.74 -17.62
CA ASP A 118 1.99 10.75 -16.69
C ASP A 118 2.98 11.91 -16.52
N MET A 119 4.26 11.60 -16.34
CA MET A 119 5.31 12.63 -16.26
C MET A 119 5.49 13.38 -17.58
N CYS A 120 5.46 12.69 -18.71
CA CYS A 120 5.53 13.33 -20.02
C CYS A 120 4.37 14.30 -20.23
N ASP A 121 3.15 13.90 -19.89
CA ASP A 121 1.97 14.76 -19.99
C ASP A 121 2.08 15.97 -19.05
N ALA A 122 2.58 15.78 -17.86
CA ALA A 122 2.80 16.88 -16.92
C ALA A 122 3.79 17.92 -17.47
N VAL A 123 4.91 17.46 -18.06
CA VAL A 123 5.96 18.34 -18.56
C VAL A 123 5.57 19.00 -19.88
N LEU A 124 5.00 18.24 -20.82
CA LEU A 124 4.73 18.72 -22.19
C LEU A 124 3.41 19.46 -22.32
N ASN A 125 2.40 19.03 -21.58
CA ASN A 125 1.02 19.51 -21.73
C ASN A 125 0.56 20.32 -20.50
N GLY A 126 1.36 20.41 -19.44
CA GLY A 126 0.98 21.09 -18.20
C GLY A 126 -0.15 20.39 -17.44
N THR A 127 -0.38 19.11 -17.68
CA THR A 127 -1.38 18.30 -17.00
C THR A 127 -0.92 18.03 -15.56
N PRO A 128 -1.76 18.22 -14.53
CA PRO A 128 -1.36 17.84 -13.18
C PRO A 128 -1.04 16.34 -13.09
N PRO A 129 0.10 15.95 -12.47
CA PRO A 129 0.41 14.53 -12.27
C PRO A 129 -0.69 13.82 -11.47
N ARG A 130 -0.95 12.55 -11.75
CA ARG A 130 -1.93 11.73 -11.02
C ARG A 130 -1.57 11.61 -9.54
N ILE A 131 -0.27 11.43 -9.27
CA ILE A 131 0.25 11.44 -7.90
C ILE A 131 0.77 12.84 -7.58
N SER A 132 0.04 13.54 -6.73
CA SER A 132 0.42 14.90 -6.33
C SER A 132 1.50 14.90 -5.24
N LEU A 133 2.19 16.03 -5.08
CA LEU A 133 3.09 16.22 -3.95
C LEU A 133 2.37 16.15 -2.59
N ALA A 134 1.08 16.52 -2.56
CA ALA A 134 0.26 16.40 -1.35
C ALA A 134 0.03 14.91 -1.00
N ASP A 135 -0.27 14.08 -2.00
CA ASP A 135 -0.40 12.62 -1.80
C ASP A 135 0.90 11.99 -1.33
N SER A 136 2.01 12.31 -1.97
CA SER A 136 3.34 11.81 -1.57
C SER A 136 3.71 12.21 -0.14
N ARG A 137 3.38 13.46 0.25
CA ARG A 137 3.59 13.93 1.62
C ARG A 137 2.70 13.18 2.62
N ALA A 138 1.45 12.95 2.29
CA ALA A 138 0.52 12.21 3.16
C ALA A 138 0.97 10.76 3.35
N ASN A 139 1.40 10.08 2.27
CA ASN A 139 1.96 8.74 2.38
C ASN A 139 3.20 8.69 3.30
N THR A 140 4.09 9.67 3.15
CA THR A 140 5.27 9.83 4.01
C THR A 140 4.89 10.08 5.47
N ALA A 141 3.86 10.87 5.74
CA ALA A 141 3.39 11.11 7.11
C ALA A 141 2.93 9.83 7.80
N VAL A 142 2.20 8.96 7.09
CA VAL A 142 1.80 7.64 7.60
C VAL A 142 3.01 6.77 7.93
N ILE A 143 4.02 6.73 7.05
CA ILE A 143 5.27 5.98 7.27
C ILE A 143 5.97 6.48 8.55
N LEU A 144 6.13 7.79 8.70
CA LEU A 144 6.78 8.38 9.87
C LEU A 144 6.01 8.09 11.16
N ALA A 145 4.69 8.17 11.15
CA ALA A 145 3.85 7.85 12.30
C ALA A 145 3.94 6.36 12.67
N LEU A 146 4.02 5.46 11.69
CA LEU A 146 4.26 4.03 11.95
C LEU A 146 5.62 3.79 12.60
N LEU A 147 6.68 4.44 12.14
CA LEU A 147 8.00 4.36 12.75
C LEU A 147 8.00 4.89 14.19
N GLU A 148 7.31 6.00 14.45
CA GLU A 148 7.14 6.53 15.80
C GLU A 148 6.34 5.58 16.69
N SER A 149 5.28 4.96 16.14
CA SER A 149 4.49 3.94 16.83
C SER A 149 5.35 2.76 17.27
N VAL A 150 6.19 2.24 16.39
CA VAL A 150 7.14 1.17 16.69
C VAL A 150 8.08 1.56 17.82
N GLN A 151 8.64 2.76 17.79
CA GLN A 151 9.58 3.24 18.81
C GLN A 151 8.94 3.44 20.17
N THR A 152 7.70 3.91 20.19
CA THR A 152 7.00 4.28 21.43
C THR A 152 6.10 3.18 21.97
N GLY A 153 5.76 2.17 21.16
CA GLY A 153 4.77 1.14 21.47
C GLY A 153 3.34 1.68 21.63
N LYS A 154 3.04 2.84 21.02
CA LYS A 154 1.74 3.50 21.11
C LYS A 154 1.12 3.72 19.76
N THR A 155 -0.21 3.85 19.72
CA THR A 155 -0.94 4.36 18.59
C THR A 155 -0.57 5.82 18.35
N MET A 156 -0.33 6.18 17.08
CA MET A 156 0.01 7.54 16.67
C MET A 156 -1.12 8.12 15.82
N ALA A 157 -1.48 9.36 16.10
CA ALA A 157 -2.40 10.15 15.26
C ALA A 157 -1.68 10.67 14.01
N ILE A 158 -2.43 10.81 12.90
CA ILE A 158 -1.94 11.38 11.64
C ILE A 158 -2.42 12.82 11.51
#